data_921939ce6fae8824d4ab9f90b2846912
#
_entry.id   921939ce6fae8824d4ab9f90b2846912
#
_cell.length_a   1.000
_cell.length_b   1.000
_cell.length_c   1.000
_cell.angle_alpha   90.00
_cell.angle_beta   90.00
_cell.angle_gamma   90.00
#
_symmetry.space_group_name_H-M   'P 1'
#
loop_
_entity.id
_entity.type
_entity.pdbx_description
1 polymer ?
#
loop_
_entity_poly.entity_id
_entity_poly.type
_entity_poly.pdbx_seq_one_letter_code
_entity_poly.pdbx_strand_id
1 'polypeptide(L)'
;MSKFKDTTLKSKLIRRVHRRIVLAGLLKASAVALLGWNIRKLQIEDSEDYKLLADANRVNLRLIPPSRGLIFDRLGTPIALNEQNYKVVFIREQARDPRKVLKKLSDIIELEQKRQEKILQDMKKRSSFIPITVAENLTWKDFARISVNLPSLPGIIPEVGLTRHYQEYESYAHIIGYVGPISDKDLESEKPVDPVLQIPKFQIGKVGVEKKL
;
A
#
# COMPACT_ATOMS: atom_id res chain seq x y z
N MET A 1 -66.92 -28.28 48.56
CA MET A 1 -66.76 -26.85 48.04
C MET A 1 -65.32 -26.49 47.67
N SER A 2 -64.35 -27.42 47.63
CA SER A 2 -62.91 -27.14 47.37
C SER A 2 -62.54 -27.17 45.89
N LYS A 3 -63.12 -28.01 45.04
CA LYS A 3 -62.75 -28.19 43.61
C LYS A 3 -63.08 -27.01 42.68
N PHE A 4 -63.99 -26.13 43.04
CA PHE A 4 -64.37 -24.99 42.20
C PHE A 4 -63.42 -23.79 42.27
N LYS A 5 -62.65 -23.63 43.36
CA LYS A 5 -61.66 -22.56 43.52
C LYS A 5 -60.35 -22.82 42.71
N ASP A 6 -59.98 -24.09 42.54
CA ASP A 6 -58.75 -24.49 41.84
C ASP A 6 -58.84 -24.29 40.33
N THR A 7 -60.02 -24.44 39.72
CA THR A 7 -60.24 -24.26 38.29
C THR A 7 -60.19 -22.79 37.89
N THR A 8 -60.66 -21.88 38.73
CA THR A 8 -60.64 -20.43 38.46
C THR A 8 -59.23 -19.83 38.66
N LEU A 9 -58.44 -20.36 39.57
CA LEU A 9 -57.03 -19.97 39.78
C LEU A 9 -56.14 -20.45 38.62
N LYS A 10 -56.30 -21.69 38.16
CA LYS A 10 -55.59 -22.22 36.99
C LYS A 10 -55.89 -21.43 35.71
N SER A 11 -57.17 -21.08 35.46
CA SER A 11 -57.56 -20.30 34.29
C SER A 11 -56.98 -18.89 34.32
N LYS A 12 -56.87 -18.22 35.46
CA LYS A 12 -56.23 -16.92 35.63
C LYS A 12 -54.70 -16.96 35.43
N LEU A 13 -54.06 -18.03 35.91
CA LEU A 13 -52.62 -18.26 35.70
C LEU A 13 -52.33 -18.54 34.24
N ILE A 14 -53.09 -19.41 33.56
CA ILE A 14 -52.93 -19.71 32.13
C ILE A 14 -53.07 -18.45 31.30
N ARG A 15 -54.08 -17.60 31.60
CA ARG A 15 -54.30 -16.32 30.87
C ARG A 15 -53.15 -15.35 31.10
N ARG A 16 -52.50 -15.29 32.29
CA ARG A 16 -51.31 -14.45 32.53
C ARG A 16 -50.09 -14.96 31.78
N VAL A 17 -49.88 -16.28 31.76
CA VAL A 17 -48.80 -16.89 31.01
C VAL A 17 -48.96 -16.66 29.50
N HIS A 18 -50.16 -16.88 28.97
CA HIS A 18 -50.43 -16.60 27.56
C HIS A 18 -50.18 -15.12 27.17
N ARG A 19 -50.61 -14.17 27.98
CA ARG A 19 -50.31 -12.74 27.74
C ARG A 19 -48.82 -12.46 27.75
N ARG A 20 -48.04 -13.06 28.65
CA ARG A 20 -46.57 -12.89 28.68
C ARG A 20 -45.90 -13.51 27.47
N ILE A 21 -46.36 -14.68 27.02
CA ILE A 21 -45.86 -15.36 25.82
C ILE A 21 -46.16 -14.51 24.57
N VAL A 22 -47.37 -14.00 24.46
CA VAL A 22 -47.78 -13.11 23.32
C VAL A 22 -46.96 -11.82 23.33
N LEU A 23 -46.76 -11.18 24.48
CA LEU A 23 -45.93 -9.97 24.58
C LEU A 23 -44.49 -10.26 24.25
N ALA A 24 -43.87 -11.36 24.73
CA ALA A 24 -42.54 -11.78 24.39
C ALA A 24 -42.41 -12.13 22.90
N GLY A 25 -43.41 -12.75 22.31
CA GLY A 25 -43.51 -13.02 20.87
C GLY A 25 -43.55 -11.73 20.02
N LEU A 26 -44.38 -10.78 20.42
CA LEU A 26 -44.48 -9.46 19.75
C LEU A 26 -43.12 -8.69 19.86
N LEU A 27 -42.48 -8.72 21.01
CA LEU A 27 -41.19 -8.07 21.21
C LEU A 27 -40.08 -8.69 20.29
N LYS A 28 -40.08 -10.02 20.19
CA LYS A 28 -39.15 -10.71 19.27
C LYS A 28 -39.47 -10.41 17.82
N ALA A 29 -40.75 -10.42 17.44
CA ALA A 29 -41.19 -10.11 16.08
C ALA A 29 -40.82 -8.67 15.68
N SER A 30 -41.01 -7.69 16.60
CA SER A 30 -40.61 -6.31 16.35
C SER A 30 -39.08 -6.14 16.19
N ALA A 31 -38.28 -6.87 17.00
CA ALA A 31 -36.84 -6.86 16.85
C ALA A 31 -36.35 -7.43 15.51
N VAL A 32 -36.98 -8.55 15.08
CA VAL A 32 -36.70 -9.13 13.75
C VAL A 32 -37.13 -8.21 12.61
N ALA A 33 -38.27 -7.57 12.74
CA ALA A 33 -38.75 -6.59 11.75
C ALA A 33 -37.79 -5.37 11.63
N LEU A 34 -37.28 -4.86 12.77
CA LEU A 34 -36.31 -3.78 12.80
C LEU A 34 -34.98 -4.20 12.15
N LEU A 35 -34.51 -5.41 12.43
CA LEU A 35 -33.32 -5.94 11.78
C LEU A 35 -33.52 -6.11 10.28
N GLY A 36 -34.64 -6.67 9.85
CA GLY A 36 -34.99 -6.81 8.43
C GLY A 36 -35.05 -5.46 7.72
N TRP A 37 -35.62 -4.44 8.36
CA TRP A 37 -35.63 -3.08 7.84
C TRP A 37 -34.23 -2.49 7.67
N ASN A 38 -33.36 -2.65 8.67
CA ASN A 38 -31.98 -2.19 8.57
C ASN A 38 -31.19 -2.93 7.48
N ILE A 39 -31.36 -4.25 7.39
CA ILE A 39 -30.72 -5.06 6.34
C ILE A 39 -31.18 -4.61 4.95
N ARG A 40 -32.49 -4.39 4.78
CA ARG A 40 -33.02 -3.89 3.50
C ARG A 40 -32.40 -2.54 3.15
N LYS A 41 -32.34 -1.61 4.10
CA LYS A 41 -31.75 -0.28 3.88
C LYS A 41 -30.30 -0.40 3.42
N LEU A 42 -29.47 -1.16 4.15
CA LEU A 42 -28.07 -1.36 3.82
C LEU A 42 -27.83 -2.10 2.50
N GLN A 43 -28.70 -3.06 2.14
CA GLN A 43 -28.47 -3.89 0.95
C GLN A 43 -29.14 -3.35 -0.31
N ILE A 44 -30.18 -2.52 -0.19
CA ILE A 44 -30.94 -2.03 -1.34
C ILE A 44 -30.76 -0.53 -1.50
N GLU A 45 -31.00 0.25 -0.45
CA GLU A 45 -30.99 1.72 -0.54
C GLU A 45 -29.55 2.26 -0.56
N ASP A 46 -28.70 1.79 0.35
CA ASP A 46 -27.31 2.28 0.50
C ASP A 46 -26.28 1.38 -0.23
N SER A 47 -26.73 0.38 -1.00
CA SER A 47 -25.84 -0.64 -1.58
C SER A 47 -24.87 -0.07 -2.61
N GLU A 48 -25.26 0.94 -3.38
CA GLU A 48 -24.41 1.58 -4.38
C GLU A 48 -23.28 2.39 -3.72
N ASP A 49 -23.61 3.13 -2.65
CA ASP A 49 -22.62 3.90 -1.90
C ASP A 49 -21.57 2.98 -1.24
N TYR A 50 -22.02 1.87 -0.64
CA TYR A 50 -21.11 0.88 -0.07
C TYR A 50 -20.28 0.15 -1.12
N LYS A 51 -20.82 -0.11 -2.32
CA LYS A 51 -20.03 -0.65 -3.44
C LYS A 51 -18.99 0.33 -3.90
N LEU A 52 -19.33 1.61 -4.08
CA LEU A 52 -18.38 2.65 -4.44
C LEU A 52 -17.25 2.78 -3.40
N LEU A 53 -17.58 2.75 -2.11
CA LEU A 53 -16.60 2.78 -1.03
C LEU A 53 -15.72 1.52 -1.02
N ALA A 54 -16.30 0.34 -1.27
CA ALA A 54 -15.56 -0.91 -1.36
C ALA A 54 -14.64 -0.94 -2.57
N ASP A 55 -15.10 -0.48 -3.73
CA ASP A 55 -14.30 -0.38 -4.95
C ASP A 55 -13.18 0.66 -4.80
N ALA A 56 -13.46 1.81 -4.20
CA ALA A 56 -12.46 2.82 -3.89
C ALA A 56 -11.38 2.29 -2.93
N ASN A 57 -11.75 1.46 -1.95
CA ASN A 57 -10.81 0.83 -1.02
C ASN A 57 -10.04 -0.34 -1.65
N ARG A 58 -10.58 -0.96 -2.70
CA ARG A 58 -9.97 -2.07 -3.44
C ARG A 58 -8.97 -1.61 -4.50
N VAL A 59 -9.16 -0.41 -5.05
CA VAL A 59 -8.30 0.15 -6.10
C VAL A 59 -7.12 0.87 -5.46
N ASN A 60 -5.96 0.24 -5.44
CA ASN A 60 -4.70 0.90 -5.14
C ASN A 60 -4.18 1.60 -6.40
N LEU A 61 -4.37 2.91 -6.50
CA LEU A 61 -3.79 3.73 -7.54
C LEU A 61 -2.27 3.81 -7.32
N ARG A 62 -1.52 3.13 -8.20
CA ARG A 62 -0.07 3.27 -8.26
C ARG A 62 0.27 4.18 -9.45
N LEU A 63 0.72 5.39 -9.16
CA LEU A 63 1.27 6.28 -10.16
C LEU A 63 2.59 5.70 -10.67
N ILE A 64 2.66 5.46 -11.98
CA ILE A 64 3.90 5.02 -12.64
C ILE A 64 4.51 6.25 -13.30
N PRO A 65 5.69 6.71 -12.83
CA PRO A 65 6.34 7.85 -13.45
C PRO A 65 6.73 7.51 -14.90
N PRO A 66 6.57 8.42 -15.84
CA PRO A 66 7.04 8.23 -17.20
C PRO A 66 8.56 8.11 -17.22
N SER A 67 9.08 7.37 -18.20
CA SER A 67 10.53 7.32 -18.43
C SER A 67 11.02 8.69 -18.91
N ARG A 68 12.15 9.13 -18.36
CA ARG A 68 12.73 10.41 -18.77
C ARG A 68 13.25 10.34 -20.21
N GLY A 69 13.12 11.43 -20.99
CA GLY A 69 13.62 11.51 -22.35
C GLY A 69 15.15 11.30 -22.42
N LEU A 70 15.62 10.75 -23.53
CA LEU A 70 17.05 10.57 -23.78
C LEU A 70 17.64 11.89 -24.27
N ILE A 71 18.91 12.16 -23.95
CA ILE A 71 19.64 13.33 -24.44
C ILE A 71 20.74 12.85 -25.39
N PHE A 72 20.76 13.41 -26.58
CA PHE A 72 21.72 13.08 -27.62
C PHE A 72 22.55 14.32 -27.98
N ASP A 73 23.73 14.09 -28.52
CA ASP A 73 24.51 15.12 -29.15
C ASP A 73 23.97 15.42 -30.59
N ARG A 74 24.59 16.38 -31.29
CA ARG A 74 24.23 16.72 -32.68
C ARG A 74 24.47 15.59 -33.69
N LEU A 75 25.26 14.60 -33.36
CA LEU A 75 25.60 13.44 -34.19
C LEU A 75 24.70 12.24 -33.89
N GLY A 76 23.79 12.37 -32.90
CA GLY A 76 22.93 11.30 -32.46
C GLY A 76 23.57 10.34 -31.43
N THR A 77 24.73 10.68 -30.89
CA THR A 77 25.37 9.92 -29.85
C THR A 77 24.64 10.15 -28.50
N PRO A 78 24.22 9.14 -27.80
CA PRO A 78 23.50 9.32 -26.54
C PRO A 78 24.46 9.85 -25.45
N ILE A 79 24.10 10.96 -24.81
CA ILE A 79 24.84 11.55 -23.69
C ILE A 79 24.19 11.17 -22.35
N ALA A 80 22.86 11.13 -22.29
CA ALA A 80 22.15 10.72 -21.11
C ALA A 80 21.08 9.68 -21.46
N LEU A 81 21.19 8.51 -20.82
CA LEU A 81 20.39 7.31 -21.03
C LEU A 81 19.64 6.93 -19.77
N ASN A 82 18.65 6.05 -19.93
CA ASN A 82 17.99 5.40 -18.81
C ASN A 82 18.41 3.94 -18.79
N GLU A 83 19.06 3.51 -17.71
CA GLU A 83 19.44 2.12 -17.49
C GLU A 83 18.52 1.45 -16.51
N GLN A 84 18.34 0.14 -16.67
CA GLN A 84 17.55 -0.66 -15.73
C GLN A 84 18.25 -0.72 -14.39
N ASN A 85 17.50 -0.39 -13.33
CA ASN A 85 17.95 -0.50 -11.97
C ASN A 85 17.15 -1.56 -11.23
N TYR A 86 17.80 -2.63 -10.87
CA TYR A 86 17.21 -3.69 -10.08
C TYR A 86 17.29 -3.34 -8.60
N LYS A 87 16.14 -3.23 -7.96
CA LYS A 87 16.02 -2.92 -6.53
C LYS A 87 15.10 -3.90 -5.84
N VAL A 88 15.23 -3.96 -4.53
CA VAL A 88 14.39 -4.79 -3.67
C VAL A 88 13.78 -3.92 -2.59
N VAL A 89 12.47 -3.97 -2.47
CA VAL A 89 11.73 -3.30 -1.41
C VAL A 89 11.15 -4.32 -0.44
N PHE A 90 10.96 -3.89 0.82
CA PHE A 90 10.41 -4.70 1.88
C PHE A 90 9.16 -4.05 2.46
N ILE A 91 8.02 -4.75 2.47
CA ILE A 91 6.78 -4.34 3.12
C ILE A 91 6.64 -5.12 4.42
N ARG A 92 6.76 -4.41 5.54
CA ARG A 92 6.76 -5.03 6.88
C ARG A 92 5.47 -5.79 7.19
N GLU A 93 4.32 -5.31 6.74
CA GLU A 93 3.02 -5.91 7.00
C GLU A 93 2.91 -7.35 6.50
N GLN A 94 3.59 -7.67 5.39
CA GLN A 94 3.56 -9.01 4.78
C GLN A 94 4.52 -10.01 5.46
N ALA A 95 5.34 -9.55 6.40
CA ALA A 95 6.32 -10.37 7.09
C ALA A 95 6.02 -10.49 8.58
N ARG A 96 5.80 -11.72 9.07
CA ARG A 96 5.62 -12.00 10.52
C ARG A 96 6.86 -11.64 11.35
N ASP A 97 8.06 -11.93 10.81
CA ASP A 97 9.33 -11.67 11.48
C ASP A 97 10.31 -11.02 10.48
N PRO A 98 10.37 -9.68 10.42
CA PRO A 98 11.25 -8.96 9.50
C PRO A 98 12.74 -9.29 9.67
N ARG A 99 13.18 -9.59 10.90
CA ARG A 99 14.58 -9.92 11.17
C ARG A 99 14.99 -11.23 10.51
N LYS A 100 14.14 -12.26 10.59
CA LYS A 100 14.39 -13.54 9.93
C LYS A 100 14.43 -13.42 8.42
N VAL A 101 13.53 -12.59 7.86
CA VAL A 101 13.50 -12.35 6.41
C VAL A 101 14.76 -11.64 5.94
N LEU A 102 15.18 -10.58 6.64
CA LEU A 102 16.42 -9.87 6.31
C LEU A 102 17.67 -10.77 6.43
N LYS A 103 17.71 -11.66 7.44
CA LYS A 103 18.78 -12.63 7.57
C LYS A 103 18.82 -13.59 6.38
N LYS A 104 17.67 -14.17 6.00
CA LYS A 104 17.59 -15.03 4.80
C LYS A 104 17.96 -14.28 3.52
N LEU A 105 17.60 -13.00 3.41
CA LEU A 105 17.98 -12.18 2.27
C LEU A 105 19.50 -11.95 2.25
N SER A 106 20.12 -11.76 3.42
CA SER A 106 21.59 -11.61 3.51
C SER A 106 22.37 -12.88 3.16
N ASP A 107 21.72 -14.05 3.23
CA ASP A 107 22.32 -15.31 2.75
C ASP A 107 22.32 -15.41 1.20
N ILE A 108 21.50 -14.61 0.53
CA ILE A 108 21.35 -14.60 -0.93
C ILE A 108 22.17 -13.48 -1.57
N ILE A 109 22.20 -12.30 -0.95
CA ILE A 109 22.95 -11.12 -1.41
C ILE A 109 23.78 -10.56 -0.28
N GLU A 110 24.91 -9.92 -0.62
CA GLU A 110 25.73 -9.25 0.37
C GLU A 110 25.00 -8.04 0.98
N LEU A 111 24.48 -8.22 2.20
CA LEU A 111 23.80 -7.17 2.94
C LEU A 111 24.50 -6.95 4.28
N GLU A 112 25.24 -5.86 4.39
CA GLU A 112 25.96 -5.51 5.61
C GLU A 112 25.05 -5.46 6.85
N GLN A 113 25.53 -5.92 7.99
CA GLN A 113 24.78 -5.94 9.24
C GLN A 113 24.29 -4.53 9.65
N LYS A 114 25.14 -3.53 9.48
CA LYS A 114 24.76 -2.11 9.71
C LYS A 114 23.57 -1.67 8.87
N ARG A 115 23.51 -2.12 7.61
CA ARG A 115 22.39 -1.83 6.70
C ARG A 115 21.12 -2.52 7.17
N GLN A 116 21.19 -3.78 7.60
CA GLN A 116 20.06 -4.53 8.15
C GLN A 116 19.46 -3.82 9.39
N GLU A 117 20.33 -3.38 10.32
CA GLU A 117 19.90 -2.65 11.51
C GLU A 117 19.22 -1.32 11.16
N LYS A 118 19.76 -0.56 10.21
CA LYS A 118 19.16 0.68 9.71
C LYS A 118 17.79 0.43 9.12
N ILE A 119 17.64 -0.59 8.27
CA ILE A 119 16.35 -0.98 7.69
C ILE A 119 15.34 -1.31 8.78
N LEU A 120 15.73 -2.08 9.81
CA LEU A 120 14.87 -2.40 10.94
C LEU A 120 14.47 -1.17 11.76
N GLN A 121 15.35 -0.19 11.90
CA GLN A 121 15.01 1.09 12.55
C GLN A 121 14.04 1.92 11.70
N ASP A 122 14.27 1.99 10.39
CA ASP A 122 13.39 2.71 9.47
C ASP A 122 11.99 2.07 9.42
N MET A 123 11.92 0.73 9.52
CA MET A 123 10.66 -0.01 9.64
C MET A 123 9.87 0.31 10.91
N LYS A 124 10.56 0.65 12.01
CA LYS A 124 9.89 1.04 13.26
C LYS A 124 9.31 2.45 13.20
N LYS A 125 9.96 3.35 12.44
CA LYS A 125 9.57 4.76 12.30
C LYS A 125 8.46 5.00 11.29
N ARG A 126 8.27 4.08 10.33
CA ARG A 126 7.31 4.22 9.24
C ARG A 126 6.12 3.27 9.43
N SER A 127 5.01 3.58 8.79
CA SER A 127 3.84 2.69 8.76
C SER A 127 4.17 1.35 8.11
N SER A 128 3.51 0.28 8.55
CA SER A 128 3.84 -1.11 8.18
C SER A 128 3.63 -1.42 6.68
N PHE A 129 2.74 -0.70 6.03
CA PHE A 129 2.42 -0.87 4.61
C PHE A 129 3.32 -0.08 3.65
N ILE A 130 4.14 0.86 4.18
CA ILE A 130 5.05 1.65 3.34
C ILE A 130 6.25 0.79 2.96
N PRO A 131 6.53 0.61 1.64
CA PRO A 131 7.69 -0.14 1.19
C PRO A 131 8.99 0.57 1.55
N ILE A 132 9.95 -0.18 2.07
CA ILE A 132 11.29 0.31 2.40
C ILE A 132 12.28 -0.34 1.46
N THR A 133 13.12 0.46 0.81
CA THR A 133 14.16 -0.05 -0.07
C THR A 133 15.28 -0.69 0.75
N VAL A 134 15.50 -1.98 0.50
CA VAL A 134 16.52 -2.79 1.15
C VAL A 134 17.84 -2.71 0.39
N ALA A 135 17.79 -2.95 -0.91
CA ALA A 135 18.94 -2.91 -1.80
C ALA A 135 18.56 -2.24 -3.13
N GLU A 136 19.51 -1.51 -3.70
CA GLU A 136 19.43 -0.83 -4.99
C GLU A 136 20.65 -1.15 -5.83
N ASN A 137 20.57 -0.95 -7.13
CA ASN A 137 21.67 -1.21 -8.07
C ASN A 137 22.18 -2.65 -8.03
N LEU A 138 21.25 -3.59 -7.88
CA LEU A 138 21.59 -5.01 -7.87
C LEU A 138 22.01 -5.47 -9.26
N THR A 139 22.89 -6.45 -9.31
CA THR A 139 23.18 -7.16 -10.56
C THR A 139 21.96 -7.98 -10.98
N TRP A 140 21.81 -8.23 -12.29
CA TRP A 140 20.79 -9.15 -12.79
C TRP A 140 20.83 -10.52 -12.10
N LYS A 141 22.04 -11.01 -11.82
CA LYS A 141 22.26 -12.30 -11.15
C LYS A 141 21.66 -12.32 -9.74
N ASP A 142 21.90 -11.26 -8.96
CA ASP A 142 21.38 -11.18 -7.59
C ASP A 142 19.86 -10.96 -7.58
N PHE A 143 19.36 -10.14 -8.50
CA PHE A 143 17.93 -9.94 -8.70
C PHE A 143 17.21 -11.26 -9.06
N ALA A 144 17.78 -12.04 -9.97
CA ALA A 144 17.25 -13.34 -10.36
C ALA A 144 17.27 -14.33 -9.18
N ARG A 145 18.36 -14.38 -8.39
CA ARG A 145 18.45 -15.22 -7.19
C ARG A 145 17.35 -14.87 -6.17
N ILE A 146 17.14 -13.58 -5.92
CA ILE A 146 16.08 -13.14 -5.03
C ILE A 146 14.71 -13.55 -5.58
N SER A 147 14.47 -13.35 -6.88
CA SER A 147 13.19 -13.66 -7.52
C SER A 147 12.82 -15.14 -7.43
N VAL A 148 13.79 -16.03 -7.55
CA VAL A 148 13.56 -17.49 -7.39
C VAL A 148 13.26 -17.84 -5.93
N ASN A 149 13.83 -17.12 -4.97
CA ASN A 149 13.66 -17.37 -3.54
C ASN A 149 12.49 -16.62 -2.89
N LEU A 150 11.68 -15.86 -3.64
CA LEU A 150 10.54 -15.09 -3.13
C LEU A 150 9.58 -15.86 -2.22
N PRO A 151 9.23 -17.14 -2.51
CA PRO A 151 8.35 -17.89 -1.63
C PRO A 151 8.87 -18.04 -0.19
N SER A 152 10.20 -17.95 0.01
CA SER A 152 10.85 -18.01 1.34
C SER A 152 11.05 -16.65 1.98
N LEU A 153 10.77 -15.55 1.27
CA LEU A 153 11.03 -14.17 1.63
C LEU A 153 9.74 -13.32 1.70
N PRO A 154 8.81 -13.61 2.62
CA PRO A 154 7.55 -12.89 2.70
C PRO A 154 7.79 -11.40 2.93
N GLY A 155 7.09 -10.56 2.17
CA GLY A 155 7.20 -9.11 2.22
C GLY A 155 8.33 -8.51 1.37
N ILE A 156 9.18 -9.32 0.78
CA ILE A 156 10.19 -8.87 -0.19
C ILE A 156 9.56 -8.80 -1.58
N ILE A 157 9.73 -7.65 -2.24
CA ILE A 157 9.25 -7.39 -3.60
C ILE A 157 10.42 -6.90 -4.43
N PRO A 158 10.84 -7.65 -5.46
CA PRO A 158 11.79 -7.18 -6.45
C PRO A 158 11.11 -6.18 -7.37
N GLU A 159 11.73 -5.06 -7.63
CA GLU A 159 11.26 -4.02 -8.54
C GLU A 159 12.34 -3.67 -9.54
N VAL A 160 11.89 -3.46 -10.78
CA VAL A 160 12.75 -2.91 -11.84
C VAL A 160 12.40 -1.44 -12.00
N GLY A 161 13.36 -0.59 -11.79
CA GLY A 161 13.24 0.84 -12.03
C GLY A 161 14.15 1.29 -13.18
N LEU A 162 14.22 2.59 -13.38
CA LEU A 162 15.16 3.24 -14.29
C LEU A 162 16.06 4.17 -13.48
N THR A 163 17.34 4.15 -13.80
CA THR A 163 18.33 5.09 -13.27
C THR A 163 18.92 5.86 -14.40
N ARG A 164 19.11 7.16 -14.20
CA ARG A 164 19.74 8.01 -15.20
C ARG A 164 21.23 7.71 -15.28
N HIS A 165 21.72 7.38 -16.46
CA HIS A 165 23.13 7.14 -16.76
C HIS A 165 23.63 8.20 -17.73
N TYR A 166 24.79 8.77 -17.42
CA TYR A 166 25.45 9.79 -18.22
C TYR A 166 26.73 9.21 -18.78
N GLN A 167 26.80 9.17 -20.11
CA GLN A 167 28.04 8.83 -20.80
C GLN A 167 28.97 10.05 -20.74
N GLU A 168 30.26 9.81 -20.51
CA GLU A 168 31.27 10.87 -20.45
C GLU A 168 30.89 12.04 -19.52
N TYR A 169 30.31 11.73 -18.35
CA TYR A 169 29.79 12.74 -17.40
C TYR A 169 30.82 13.83 -17.07
N GLU A 170 32.10 13.48 -16.96
CA GLU A 170 33.18 14.43 -16.62
C GLU A 170 33.28 15.56 -17.65
N SER A 171 33.07 15.26 -18.94
CA SER A 171 33.15 16.23 -20.01
C SER A 171 31.92 17.16 -20.12
N TYR A 172 30.72 16.64 -19.78
CA TYR A 172 29.45 17.33 -20.02
C TYR A 172 28.71 17.74 -18.75
N ALA A 173 29.25 17.46 -17.56
CA ALA A 173 28.57 17.65 -16.27
C ALA A 173 27.98 19.06 -16.07
N HIS A 174 28.71 20.10 -16.45
CA HIS A 174 28.28 21.48 -16.27
C HIS A 174 27.14 21.90 -17.22
N ILE A 175 27.06 21.27 -18.41
CA ILE A 175 26.03 21.58 -19.42
C ILE A 175 24.77 20.76 -19.17
N ILE A 176 24.93 19.44 -19.00
CA ILE A 176 23.84 18.52 -18.87
C ILE A 176 23.20 18.63 -17.48
N GLY A 177 24.00 18.77 -16.45
CA GLY A 177 23.56 18.74 -15.08
C GLY A 177 23.28 17.32 -14.58
N TYR A 178 22.39 17.20 -13.60
CA TYR A 178 22.04 15.91 -13.01
C TYR A 178 20.59 15.88 -12.55
N VAL A 179 20.08 14.66 -12.34
CA VAL A 179 18.78 14.41 -11.73
C VAL A 179 18.93 14.08 -10.26
N GLY A 180 17.96 14.48 -9.47
CA GLY A 180 17.96 14.22 -8.03
C GLY A 180 16.55 14.17 -7.46
N PRO A 181 16.38 13.67 -6.21
CA PRO A 181 15.09 13.64 -5.56
C PRO A 181 14.52 15.05 -5.37
N ILE A 182 13.21 15.14 -5.40
CA ILE A 182 12.50 16.40 -5.16
C ILE A 182 12.78 16.89 -3.74
N SER A 183 13.05 18.18 -3.59
CA SER A 183 13.15 18.88 -2.31
C SER A 183 11.92 19.75 -2.06
N ASP A 184 11.69 20.14 -0.80
CA ASP A 184 10.57 21.00 -0.44
C ASP A 184 10.59 22.34 -1.21
N LYS A 185 11.78 22.86 -1.53
CA LYS A 185 11.95 24.06 -2.36
C LYS A 185 11.48 23.89 -3.80
N ASP A 186 11.65 22.69 -4.36
CA ASP A 186 11.19 22.40 -5.71
C ASP A 186 9.65 22.35 -5.74
N LEU A 187 9.01 21.84 -4.69
CA LEU A 187 7.54 21.79 -4.57
C LEU A 187 6.92 23.18 -4.37
N GLU A 188 7.62 24.10 -3.72
CA GLU A 188 7.15 25.46 -3.52
C GLU A 188 7.17 26.30 -4.82
N SER A 189 8.07 25.98 -5.74
CA SER A 189 8.22 26.70 -7.01
C SER A 189 7.19 26.32 -8.07
N GLU A 190 6.54 25.15 -7.95
CA GLU A 190 5.53 24.67 -8.89
C GLU A 190 4.14 24.63 -8.24
N LYS A 191 3.30 25.64 -8.54
CA LYS A 191 1.88 25.66 -8.14
C LYS A 191 1.01 25.81 -9.39
N PRO A 192 0.06 24.88 -9.65
CA PRO A 192 -0.33 23.72 -8.83
C PRO A 192 0.67 22.57 -8.91
N VAL A 193 0.88 21.86 -7.78
CA VAL A 193 1.82 20.74 -7.71
C VAL A 193 1.29 19.56 -8.51
N ASP A 194 2.05 19.11 -9.50
CA ASP A 194 1.71 17.91 -10.28
C ASP A 194 1.73 16.68 -9.35
N PRO A 195 0.69 15.81 -9.38
CA PRO A 195 0.66 14.57 -8.60
C PRO A 195 1.88 13.66 -8.83
N VAL A 196 2.51 13.70 -10.00
CA VAL A 196 3.72 12.94 -10.33
C VAL A 196 4.89 13.34 -9.43
N LEU A 197 5.00 14.63 -9.09
CA LEU A 197 6.05 15.15 -8.21
C LEU A 197 5.93 14.64 -6.76
N GLN A 198 4.77 14.15 -6.37
CA GLN A 198 4.53 13.59 -5.03
C GLN A 198 4.91 12.11 -4.92
N ILE A 199 5.31 11.47 -6.03
CA ILE A 199 5.74 10.08 -6.01
C ILE A 199 7.04 9.96 -5.20
N PRO A 200 7.10 9.08 -4.19
CA PRO A 200 8.31 8.88 -3.42
C PRO A 200 9.50 8.51 -4.29
N LYS A 201 10.63 9.21 -4.14
CA LYS A 201 11.85 9.01 -4.93
C LYS A 201 11.75 9.37 -6.42
N PHE A 202 10.72 10.09 -6.83
CA PHE A 202 10.71 10.68 -8.17
C PHE A 202 11.88 11.64 -8.32
N GLN A 203 12.57 11.58 -9.45
CA GLN A 203 13.75 12.39 -9.73
C GLN A 203 13.43 13.48 -10.74
N ILE A 204 13.82 14.70 -10.41
CA ILE A 204 13.74 15.85 -11.30
C ILE A 204 15.13 16.34 -11.68
N GLY A 205 15.24 17.02 -12.81
CA GLY A 205 16.47 17.71 -13.17
C GLY A 205 16.78 18.86 -12.22
N LYS A 206 17.96 18.90 -11.65
CA LYS A 206 18.36 19.93 -10.67
C LYS A 206 19.06 21.12 -11.30
N VAL A 207 19.89 20.88 -12.27
CA VAL A 207 20.67 21.92 -12.96
C VAL A 207 20.83 21.57 -14.45
N GLY A 208 21.31 22.53 -15.25
CA GLY A 208 21.65 22.35 -16.65
C GLY A 208 20.47 22.04 -17.56
N VAL A 209 20.72 21.29 -18.62
CA VAL A 209 19.73 20.82 -19.59
C VAL A 209 18.69 19.95 -18.91
N GLU A 210 19.09 19.08 -17.99
CA GLU A 210 18.18 18.23 -17.22
C GLU A 210 17.10 18.99 -16.45
N LYS A 211 17.37 20.22 -16.03
CA LYS A 211 16.38 21.05 -15.34
C LYS A 211 15.39 21.71 -16.30
N LYS A 212 15.78 21.91 -17.57
CA LYS A 212 14.94 22.64 -18.55
C LYS A 212 14.06 21.73 -19.40
N LEU A 213 14.35 20.43 -19.44
CA LEU A 213 13.59 19.38 -20.11
C LEU A 213 12.68 18.65 -19.11
#